data_9a5e09af593776e13d449da4117697c7
#
_entry.id   9a5e09af593776e13d449da4117697c7
#
_cell.length_a   1.000
_cell.length_b   1.000
_cell.length_c   1.000
_cell.angle_alpha   90.00
_cell.angle_beta   90.00
_cell.angle_gamma   90.00
#
_symmetry.space_group_name_H-M   'P 1'
#
loop_
_entity.id
_entity.type
_entity.pdbx_description
1 polymer ?
#
loop_
_entity_poly.entity_id
_entity_poly.type
_entity_poly.pdbx_seq_one_letter_code
_entity_poly.pdbx_strand_id
1 'polypeptide(L)'
;MVNRHFITMLCIAGLMATGCSSTKKNATAKSTASLKEVFKNDFGIGTALNAAQIEERDPRAAVLIPQQFNMATPENIMKAEIIHPQWDTYNFDMADKMVAYCKKNGIRINAHTLVWHSQLPAFARRIRDVDSFRAFFTNHIATVAGRYDGKVYSWDVVNEALNEDGTMRKSVFLQKLGDDFVTEAFRLAQSAAPNTQLYYNDYNNEQPAKRAGCIALIKKIQAAGVRIDGVGIQGHWHLGKIPLKDIEESLVQYSALGIKVMFTELDIEVLQRNFQGADVSQRMNNAASLNPYPNGLPDSLQQRLASDYAALFALFLKHKDKIARVTFWGVNDGQSWLNGWPVPGRTNYPLLFDRNFEPKPAFYKVIETKEKFNKEK
;
A
#
# COMPACT_ATOMS: atom_id res chain seq x y z
N MET A 1 -58.85 78.41 -2.47
CA MET A 1 -59.65 78.66 -3.67
C MET A 1 -59.17 77.69 -4.77
N VAL A 2 -60.17 77.03 -5.35
CA VAL A 2 -60.14 76.40 -6.68
C VAL A 2 -59.36 75.08 -6.87
N ASN A 3 -60.18 74.06 -6.88
CA ASN A 3 -60.03 72.74 -7.51
C ASN A 3 -59.43 72.78 -8.95
N ARG A 4 -58.67 71.74 -9.30
CA ARG A 4 -58.87 71.07 -10.59
C ARG A 4 -58.34 69.62 -10.52
N HIS A 5 -59.29 68.71 -10.73
CA HIS A 5 -59.05 67.30 -11.01
C HIS A 5 -58.42 67.11 -12.38
N PHE A 6 -57.45 66.20 -12.50
CA PHE A 6 -57.10 65.55 -13.77
C PHE A 6 -57.05 64.03 -13.58
N ILE A 7 -57.93 63.38 -14.28
CA ILE A 7 -58.05 61.95 -14.44
C ILE A 7 -57.02 61.57 -15.48
N THR A 8 -56.11 60.64 -15.17
CA THR A 8 -55.23 60.02 -16.15
C THR A 8 -55.45 58.50 -16.16
N MET A 9 -55.84 58.06 -17.32
CA MET A 9 -56.20 56.70 -17.71
C MET A 9 -54.98 55.74 -17.64
N LEU A 10 -55.16 54.63 -16.92
CA LEU A 10 -54.12 53.61 -16.77
C LEU A 10 -54.21 52.57 -17.90
N CYS A 11 -53.29 52.58 -18.83
CA CYS A 11 -53.09 51.48 -19.81
C CYS A 11 -52.30 50.34 -19.16
N ILE A 12 -52.98 49.21 -18.95
CA ILE A 12 -52.32 47.95 -18.50
C ILE A 12 -51.78 47.24 -19.73
N ALA A 13 -50.44 47.26 -19.87
CA ALA A 13 -49.71 46.39 -20.81
C ALA A 13 -49.29 45.12 -20.09
N GLY A 14 -49.90 44.01 -20.41
CA GLY A 14 -49.55 42.70 -19.89
C GLY A 14 -48.23 42.19 -20.49
N LEU A 15 -47.19 42.10 -19.66
CA LEU A 15 -45.97 41.35 -20.01
C LEU A 15 -46.17 39.90 -19.59
N MET A 16 -46.32 39.01 -20.56
CA MET A 16 -46.15 37.58 -20.37
C MET A 16 -44.66 37.26 -20.14
N ALA A 17 -44.25 37.03 -18.90
CA ALA A 17 -42.96 36.50 -18.56
C ALA A 17 -43.01 34.97 -18.76
N THR A 18 -42.41 34.48 -19.85
CA THR A 18 -42.08 33.05 -20.02
C THR A 18 -40.95 32.69 -19.07
N GLY A 19 -41.31 32.13 -17.92
CA GLY A 19 -40.34 31.58 -16.98
C GLY A 19 -39.73 30.32 -17.54
N CYS A 20 -38.49 30.40 -18.06
CA CYS A 20 -37.63 29.24 -18.22
C CYS A 20 -37.29 28.69 -16.83
N SER A 21 -38.02 27.69 -16.40
CA SER A 21 -37.68 26.86 -15.23
C SER A 21 -36.45 26.02 -15.60
N SER A 22 -35.25 26.53 -15.29
CA SER A 22 -34.03 25.71 -15.27
C SER A 22 -34.14 24.77 -14.08
N THR A 23 -34.59 23.55 -14.32
CA THR A 23 -34.42 22.42 -13.41
C THR A 23 -32.95 22.22 -13.18
N LYS A 24 -32.39 22.83 -12.12
CA LYS A 24 -31.15 22.37 -11.51
C LYS A 24 -31.36 20.91 -11.14
N LYS A 25 -30.86 19.96 -11.96
CA LYS A 25 -30.65 18.60 -11.51
C LYS A 25 -29.77 18.71 -10.29
N ASN A 26 -30.36 18.54 -9.11
CA ASN A 26 -29.60 18.22 -7.92
C ASN A 26 -28.85 16.93 -8.25
N ALA A 27 -27.57 17.06 -8.58
CA ALA A 27 -26.64 15.96 -8.53
C ALA A 27 -26.61 15.56 -7.04
N THR A 28 -27.42 14.59 -6.66
CA THR A 28 -27.23 13.86 -5.42
C THR A 28 -25.78 13.41 -5.45
N ALA A 29 -24.96 13.95 -4.57
CA ALA A 29 -23.60 13.48 -4.36
C ALA A 29 -23.72 11.96 -4.19
N LYS A 30 -23.28 11.17 -5.18
CA LYS A 30 -23.20 9.73 -5.07
C LYS A 30 -22.29 9.48 -3.86
N SER A 31 -22.85 8.96 -2.77
CA SER A 31 -22.07 8.49 -1.64
C SER A 31 -20.98 7.61 -2.21
N THR A 32 -19.73 8.02 -2.04
CA THR A 32 -18.58 7.25 -2.56
C THR A 32 -18.60 5.91 -1.84
N ALA A 33 -18.74 4.81 -2.57
CA ALA A 33 -18.72 3.47 -1.98
C ALA A 33 -17.46 3.27 -1.13
N SER A 34 -17.56 2.56 -0.03
CA SER A 34 -16.41 2.29 0.85
C SER A 34 -15.76 0.97 0.42
N LEU A 35 -14.47 1.04 0.02
CA LEU A 35 -13.71 -0.16 -0.37
C LEU A 35 -13.72 -1.22 0.75
N LYS A 36 -13.46 -0.83 1.99
CA LYS A 36 -13.44 -1.77 3.12
C LYS A 36 -14.78 -2.48 3.33
N GLU A 37 -15.91 -1.79 3.07
CA GLU A 37 -17.24 -2.38 3.20
C GLU A 37 -17.60 -3.28 2.01
N VAL A 38 -17.20 -2.88 0.80
CA VAL A 38 -17.43 -3.66 -0.42
C VAL A 38 -16.71 -5.01 -0.35
N PHE A 39 -15.50 -5.04 0.20
CA PHE A 39 -14.65 -6.24 0.28
C PHE A 39 -14.62 -6.90 1.68
N LYS A 40 -15.46 -6.49 2.62
CA LYS A 40 -15.41 -6.94 4.03
C LYS A 40 -15.49 -8.46 4.24
N ASN A 41 -16.11 -9.19 3.31
CA ASN A 41 -16.27 -10.65 3.35
C ASN A 41 -15.24 -11.38 2.47
N ASP A 42 -14.26 -10.69 1.93
CA ASP A 42 -13.29 -11.25 1.01
C ASP A 42 -11.86 -11.16 1.57
N PHE A 43 -11.37 -9.94 1.79
CA PHE A 43 -10.03 -9.68 2.34
C PHE A 43 -9.96 -8.25 2.92
N GLY A 44 -8.94 -7.99 3.74
CA GLY A 44 -8.69 -6.64 4.24
C GLY A 44 -8.26 -5.69 3.13
N ILE A 45 -8.72 -4.43 3.20
CA ILE A 45 -8.29 -3.36 2.29
C ILE A 45 -7.43 -2.37 3.06
N GLY A 46 -6.19 -2.18 2.62
CA GLY A 46 -5.20 -1.36 3.31
C GLY A 46 -4.59 -0.26 2.47
N THR A 47 -3.86 0.62 3.16
CA THR A 47 -3.04 1.65 2.53
C THR A 47 -1.77 1.91 3.32
N ALA A 48 -0.68 2.33 2.65
CA ALA A 48 0.50 2.83 3.32
C ALA A 48 0.23 4.24 3.87
N LEU A 49 0.72 4.51 5.10
CA LEU A 49 0.56 5.78 5.79
C LEU A 49 1.91 6.38 6.16
N ASN A 50 2.05 7.68 5.97
CA ASN A 50 3.18 8.47 6.46
C ASN A 50 2.81 9.35 7.67
N ALA A 51 3.78 10.05 8.23
CA ALA A 51 3.59 10.86 9.43
C ALA A 51 2.51 11.95 9.27
N ALA A 52 2.41 12.57 8.09
CA ALA A 52 1.44 13.64 7.86
C ALA A 52 -0.02 13.15 7.94
N GLN A 53 -0.27 11.91 7.49
CA GLN A 53 -1.58 11.28 7.53
C GLN A 53 -1.93 10.82 8.95
N ILE A 54 -0.95 10.25 9.67
CA ILE A 54 -1.12 9.82 11.07
C ILE A 54 -1.41 11.01 11.98
N GLU A 55 -0.80 12.17 11.71
CA GLU A 55 -1.05 13.42 12.44
C GLU A 55 -2.26 14.21 11.90
N GLU A 56 -3.01 13.63 10.98
CA GLU A 56 -4.23 14.22 10.40
C GLU A 56 -4.00 15.65 9.84
N ARG A 57 -2.81 15.93 9.27
CA ARG A 57 -2.43 17.27 8.76
C ARG A 57 -3.27 17.73 7.55
N ASP A 58 -3.77 16.78 6.73
CA ASP A 58 -4.71 17.07 5.64
C ASP A 58 -6.09 16.54 6.03
N PRO A 59 -7.09 17.43 6.24
CA PRO A 59 -8.44 17.03 6.65
C PRO A 59 -9.13 16.11 5.61
N ARG A 60 -8.77 16.18 4.32
CA ARG A 60 -9.32 15.28 3.30
C ARG A 60 -8.80 13.87 3.49
N ALA A 61 -7.52 13.69 3.77
CA ALA A 61 -6.93 12.40 4.11
C ALA A 61 -7.55 11.83 5.41
N ALA A 62 -7.73 12.69 6.43
CA ALA A 62 -8.31 12.31 7.71
C ALA A 62 -9.74 11.75 7.60
N VAL A 63 -10.50 12.20 6.59
CA VAL A 63 -11.84 11.66 6.28
C VAL A 63 -11.76 10.41 5.41
N LEU A 64 -10.94 10.44 4.34
CA LEU A 64 -10.88 9.38 3.33
C LEU A 64 -10.33 8.07 3.91
N ILE A 65 -9.25 8.14 4.70
CA ILE A 65 -8.56 6.94 5.20
C ILE A 65 -9.49 6.05 6.01
N PRO A 66 -10.14 6.52 7.09
CA PRO A 66 -11.04 5.67 7.87
C PRO A 66 -12.32 5.28 7.11
N GLN A 67 -12.71 6.02 6.07
CA GLN A 67 -13.85 5.65 5.23
C GLN A 67 -13.52 4.47 4.30
N GLN A 68 -12.31 4.42 3.73
CA GLN A 68 -11.97 3.49 2.66
C GLN A 68 -11.19 2.26 3.12
N PHE A 69 -10.41 2.36 4.21
CA PHE A 69 -9.44 1.34 4.60
C PHE A 69 -9.70 0.79 6.00
N ASN A 70 -9.45 -0.52 6.18
CA ASN A 70 -9.48 -1.22 7.47
C ASN A 70 -8.12 -1.84 7.85
N MET A 71 -7.11 -1.65 7.00
CA MET A 71 -5.72 -2.04 7.23
C MET A 71 -4.80 -0.85 6.93
N ALA A 72 -3.67 -0.77 7.60
CA ALA A 72 -2.63 0.23 7.31
C ALA A 72 -1.23 -0.36 7.47
N THR A 73 -0.29 0.15 6.66
CA THR A 73 1.14 -0.17 6.76
C THR A 73 1.93 1.13 6.95
N PRO A 74 2.84 1.24 7.93
CA PRO A 74 3.72 2.41 8.07
C PRO A 74 4.69 2.46 6.89
N GLU A 75 4.65 3.52 6.07
CA GLU A 75 5.50 3.66 4.90
C GLU A 75 7.00 3.65 5.28
N ASN A 76 7.38 4.40 6.34
CA ASN A 76 8.78 4.53 6.75
C ASN A 76 9.00 4.47 8.27
N ILE A 77 8.02 4.88 9.08
CA ILE A 77 8.22 5.20 10.50
C ILE A 77 8.62 4.01 11.39
N MET A 78 8.40 2.78 10.97
CA MET A 78 8.81 1.57 11.69
C MET A 78 10.04 0.88 11.07
N LYS A 79 10.65 1.46 10.02
CA LYS A 79 11.91 0.97 9.46
C LYS A 79 13.07 1.22 10.42
N ALA A 80 14.06 0.32 10.41
CA ALA A 80 15.15 0.33 11.40
C ALA A 80 15.88 1.66 11.49
N GLU A 81 16.11 2.35 10.37
CA GLU A 81 16.79 3.67 10.33
C GLU A 81 16.06 4.73 11.16
N ILE A 82 14.73 4.66 11.24
CA ILE A 82 13.89 5.63 11.97
C ILE A 82 13.66 5.20 13.40
N ILE A 83 13.29 3.92 13.60
CA ILE A 83 12.85 3.44 14.93
C ILE A 83 14.03 3.09 15.85
N HIS A 84 15.22 2.76 15.30
CA HIS A 84 16.43 2.39 16.04
C HIS A 84 17.67 3.14 15.50
N PRO A 85 17.72 4.48 15.62
CA PRO A 85 18.71 5.31 14.93
C PRO A 85 20.14 5.20 15.51
N GLN A 86 20.29 4.77 16.76
CA GLN A 86 21.57 4.58 17.46
C GLN A 86 21.53 3.32 18.30
N TRP A 87 22.70 2.78 18.68
CA TRP A 87 22.86 1.49 19.37
C TRP A 87 21.88 1.26 20.54
N ASP A 88 21.78 2.24 21.43
CA ASP A 88 20.93 2.13 22.64
C ASP A 88 19.72 3.07 22.58
N THR A 89 19.36 3.56 21.39
CA THR A 89 18.31 4.55 21.24
C THR A 89 17.22 4.05 20.32
N TYR A 90 15.99 4.03 20.83
CA TYR A 90 14.78 3.73 20.07
C TYR A 90 13.86 4.95 20.04
N ASN A 91 13.36 5.29 18.87
CA ASN A 91 12.38 6.34 18.66
C ASN A 91 11.02 5.73 18.30
N PHE A 92 10.17 5.59 19.31
CA PHE A 92 8.84 5.00 19.15
C PHE A 92 7.71 6.02 18.97
N ASP A 93 7.99 7.32 19.09
CA ASP A 93 6.96 8.37 19.17
C ASP A 93 5.96 8.32 18.01
N MET A 94 6.46 8.29 16.77
CA MET A 94 5.59 8.26 15.61
C MET A 94 4.92 6.90 15.40
N ALA A 95 5.60 5.81 15.76
CA ALA A 95 5.02 4.47 15.69
C ALA A 95 3.90 4.29 16.74
N ASP A 96 4.08 4.84 17.95
CA ASP A 96 3.03 4.85 18.97
C ASP A 96 1.84 5.73 18.58
N LYS A 97 2.09 6.90 17.92
CA LYS A 97 1.02 7.72 17.34
C LYS A 97 0.23 6.95 16.27
N MET A 98 0.92 6.18 15.41
CA MET A 98 0.24 5.33 14.42
C MET A 98 -0.65 4.28 15.08
N VAL A 99 -0.16 3.62 16.13
CA VAL A 99 -0.97 2.65 16.88
C VAL A 99 -2.22 3.32 17.45
N ALA A 100 -2.07 4.50 18.07
CA ALA A 100 -3.20 5.27 18.60
C ALA A 100 -4.19 5.70 17.51
N TYR A 101 -3.70 6.24 16.40
CA TYR A 101 -4.50 6.63 15.23
C TYR A 101 -5.30 5.45 14.65
N CYS A 102 -4.63 4.33 14.42
CA CYS A 102 -5.28 3.15 13.85
C CYS A 102 -6.31 2.56 14.80
N LYS A 103 -6.00 2.50 16.11
CA LYS A 103 -6.96 2.07 17.14
C LYS A 103 -8.21 2.98 17.19
N LYS A 104 -8.02 4.30 17.16
CA LYS A 104 -9.12 5.31 17.11
C LYS A 104 -10.05 5.05 15.92
N ASN A 105 -9.51 4.66 14.76
CA ASN A 105 -10.23 4.52 13.50
C ASN A 105 -10.64 3.07 13.17
N GLY A 106 -10.40 2.09 14.07
CA GLY A 106 -10.72 0.68 13.81
C GLY A 106 -9.90 0.05 12.68
N ILE A 107 -8.67 0.53 12.46
CA ILE A 107 -7.76 0.08 11.41
C ILE A 107 -6.73 -0.86 12.03
N ARG A 108 -6.51 -2.04 11.42
CA ARG A 108 -5.46 -2.98 11.83
C ARG A 108 -4.14 -2.63 11.16
N ILE A 109 -3.04 -2.84 11.85
CA ILE A 109 -1.71 -2.46 11.38
C ILE A 109 -0.95 -3.70 10.90
N ASN A 110 -0.40 -3.67 9.68
CA ASN A 110 0.73 -4.49 9.29
C ASN A 110 2.00 -3.68 9.52
N ALA A 111 2.80 -4.05 10.50
CA ALA A 111 4.02 -3.34 10.83
C ALA A 111 5.12 -3.71 9.82
N HIS A 112 5.87 -2.72 9.33
CA HIS A 112 6.85 -2.84 8.27
C HIS A 112 8.08 -2.01 8.63
N THR A 113 9.25 -2.59 8.76
CA THR A 113 9.68 -3.98 8.70
C THR A 113 10.80 -4.19 9.75
N LEU A 114 10.94 -5.39 10.30
CA LEU A 114 11.97 -5.65 11.31
C LEU A 114 13.37 -5.76 10.68
N VAL A 115 13.50 -6.52 9.59
CA VAL A 115 14.79 -6.78 8.93
C VAL A 115 14.72 -6.43 7.45
N TRP A 116 15.48 -5.42 7.05
CA TRP A 116 15.63 -5.00 5.65
C TRP A 116 17.02 -4.44 5.41
N HIS A 117 17.64 -4.83 4.28
CA HIS A 117 18.99 -4.40 3.91
C HIS A 117 19.08 -2.91 3.52
N SER A 118 17.98 -2.32 3.08
CA SER A 118 17.83 -0.89 2.83
C SER A 118 17.35 -0.16 4.10
N GLN A 119 17.49 1.15 4.16
CA GLN A 119 17.12 2.00 5.31
C GLN A 119 17.54 1.41 6.68
N LEU A 120 18.74 0.79 6.70
CA LEU A 120 19.40 0.31 7.90
C LEU A 120 20.14 1.49 8.57
N PRO A 121 20.10 1.64 9.90
CA PRO A 121 20.74 2.75 10.59
C PRO A 121 22.25 2.78 10.35
N ALA A 122 22.82 3.99 10.28
CA ALA A 122 24.22 4.19 9.93
C ALA A 122 25.20 3.49 10.89
N PHE A 123 24.86 3.38 12.17
CA PHE A 123 25.69 2.66 13.13
C PHE A 123 25.74 1.17 12.82
N ALA A 124 24.60 0.54 12.50
CA ALA A 124 24.51 -0.89 12.20
C ALA A 124 25.31 -1.28 10.95
N ARG A 125 25.32 -0.41 9.92
CA ARG A 125 26.17 -0.60 8.71
C ARG A 125 27.66 -0.60 9.03
N ARG A 126 28.09 0.05 10.11
CA ARG A 126 29.50 0.20 10.52
C ARG A 126 29.97 -0.89 11.47
N ILE A 127 29.10 -1.70 12.04
CA ILE A 127 29.47 -2.81 12.91
C ILE A 127 30.30 -3.82 12.09
N ARG A 128 31.56 -4.02 12.45
CA ARG A 128 32.46 -4.97 11.77
C ARG A 128 32.43 -6.33 12.42
N ASP A 129 32.39 -6.36 13.74
CA ASP A 129 32.37 -7.58 14.54
C ASP A 129 31.03 -8.33 14.38
N VAL A 130 31.11 -9.65 14.21
CA VAL A 130 29.95 -10.51 13.96
C VAL A 130 29.07 -10.63 15.20
N ASP A 131 29.68 -10.75 16.39
CA ASP A 131 28.91 -10.90 17.65
C ASP A 131 28.17 -9.63 18.00
N SER A 132 28.81 -8.47 17.80
CA SER A 132 28.14 -7.16 17.95
C SER A 132 27.00 -7.00 16.92
N PHE A 133 27.17 -7.45 15.69
CA PHE A 133 26.10 -7.38 14.70
C PHE A 133 24.93 -8.32 15.05
N ARG A 134 25.22 -9.50 15.56
CA ARG A 134 24.22 -10.45 16.09
C ARG A 134 23.48 -9.87 17.29
N ALA A 135 24.19 -9.21 18.20
CA ALA A 135 23.56 -8.50 19.34
C ALA A 135 22.62 -7.39 18.87
N PHE A 136 23.04 -6.55 17.90
CA PHE A 136 22.17 -5.57 17.27
C PHE A 136 20.91 -6.22 16.68
N PHE A 137 21.08 -7.24 15.85
CA PHE A 137 20.00 -7.95 15.18
C PHE A 137 18.98 -8.54 16.17
N THR A 138 19.46 -9.22 17.20
CA THR A 138 18.62 -9.84 18.24
C THR A 138 17.89 -8.77 19.07
N ASN A 139 18.62 -7.75 19.53
CA ASN A 139 18.03 -6.70 20.36
C ASN A 139 17.01 -5.86 19.59
N HIS A 140 17.30 -5.55 18.31
CA HIS A 140 16.37 -4.81 17.46
C HIS A 140 15.04 -5.55 17.33
N ILE A 141 15.09 -6.82 16.91
CA ILE A 141 13.89 -7.63 16.71
C ILE A 141 13.12 -7.78 18.04
N ALA A 142 13.81 -8.18 19.11
CA ALA A 142 13.19 -8.41 20.42
C ALA A 142 12.49 -7.15 20.96
N THR A 143 13.17 -6.00 20.89
CA THR A 143 12.67 -4.74 21.41
C THR A 143 11.50 -4.21 20.59
N VAL A 144 11.66 -4.17 19.26
CA VAL A 144 10.65 -3.56 18.38
C VAL A 144 9.42 -4.46 18.26
N ALA A 145 9.60 -5.75 17.98
CA ALA A 145 8.47 -6.68 17.87
C ALA A 145 7.74 -6.83 19.21
N GLY A 146 8.49 -6.97 20.34
CA GLY A 146 7.91 -7.12 21.67
C GLY A 146 7.10 -5.90 22.12
N ARG A 147 7.55 -4.67 21.80
CA ARG A 147 6.78 -3.45 22.12
C ARG A 147 5.39 -3.45 21.50
N TYR A 148 5.25 -4.01 20.30
CA TYR A 148 4.00 -3.96 19.54
C TYR A 148 3.24 -5.30 19.50
N ASP A 149 3.64 -6.30 20.27
CA ASP A 149 2.89 -7.55 20.41
C ASP A 149 1.46 -7.27 20.88
N GLY A 150 0.48 -7.85 20.17
CA GLY A 150 -0.94 -7.62 20.39
C GLY A 150 -1.46 -6.21 20.04
N LYS A 151 -0.59 -5.28 19.62
CA LYS A 151 -0.96 -3.93 19.17
C LYS A 151 -0.99 -3.81 17.66
N VAL A 152 -0.24 -4.65 16.96
CA VAL A 152 -0.24 -4.77 15.51
C VAL A 152 -0.79 -6.14 15.10
N TYR A 153 -1.40 -6.21 13.92
CA TYR A 153 -1.97 -7.44 13.39
C TYR A 153 -0.88 -8.39 12.88
N SER A 154 0.12 -7.84 12.22
CA SER A 154 1.20 -8.60 11.59
C SER A 154 2.50 -7.82 11.49
N TRP A 155 3.62 -8.53 11.37
CA TRP A 155 4.94 -8.00 11.04
C TRP A 155 5.41 -8.54 9.68
N ASP A 156 5.93 -7.66 8.83
CA ASP A 156 6.87 -8.04 7.81
C ASP A 156 8.22 -8.27 8.51
N VAL A 157 8.51 -9.53 8.86
CA VAL A 157 9.70 -9.89 9.65
C VAL A 157 10.97 -9.66 8.85
N VAL A 158 10.99 -10.15 7.62
CA VAL A 158 12.10 -9.92 6.68
C VAL A 158 11.55 -9.42 5.36
N ASN A 159 12.15 -8.34 4.86
CA ASN A 159 11.83 -7.73 3.58
C ASN A 159 12.98 -7.90 2.59
N GLU A 160 12.67 -8.38 1.37
CA GLU A 160 13.54 -8.40 0.19
C GLU A 160 14.88 -9.15 0.39
N ALA A 161 14.83 -10.37 0.93
CA ALA A 161 16.02 -11.19 1.13
C ALA A 161 16.49 -11.94 -0.13
N LEU A 162 15.68 -11.93 -1.22
CA LEU A 162 15.97 -12.71 -2.42
C LEU A 162 16.34 -11.82 -3.62
N ASN A 163 17.21 -12.35 -4.48
CA ASN A 163 17.49 -11.83 -5.81
C ASN A 163 16.40 -12.29 -6.80
N GLU A 164 16.39 -11.72 -8.02
CA GLU A 164 15.42 -12.05 -9.06
C GLU A 164 15.48 -13.51 -9.53
N ASP A 165 16.65 -14.16 -9.40
CA ASP A 165 16.86 -15.59 -9.71
C ASP A 165 16.46 -16.54 -8.56
N GLY A 166 15.93 -15.99 -7.46
CA GLY A 166 15.53 -16.75 -6.27
C GLY A 166 16.66 -17.10 -5.31
N THR A 167 17.91 -16.71 -5.59
CA THR A 167 19.03 -16.87 -4.65
C THR A 167 18.99 -15.83 -3.53
N MET A 168 19.65 -16.11 -2.40
CA MET A 168 19.74 -15.16 -1.30
C MET A 168 20.53 -13.91 -1.70
N ARG A 169 19.96 -12.73 -1.43
CA ARG A 169 20.59 -11.42 -1.65
C ARG A 169 21.83 -11.27 -0.77
N LYS A 170 22.97 -10.89 -1.37
CA LYS A 170 24.22 -10.63 -0.65
C LYS A 170 24.15 -9.37 0.22
N SER A 171 23.21 -9.36 1.15
CA SER A 171 23.02 -8.31 2.13
C SER A 171 24.04 -8.39 3.27
N VAL A 172 24.16 -7.34 4.08
CA VAL A 172 24.96 -7.35 5.31
C VAL A 172 24.50 -8.44 6.29
N PHE A 173 23.22 -8.77 6.30
CA PHE A 173 22.67 -9.84 7.15
C PHE A 173 23.19 -11.20 6.70
N LEU A 174 23.11 -11.52 5.41
CA LEU A 174 23.66 -12.76 4.87
C LEU A 174 25.17 -12.87 5.13
N GLN A 175 25.92 -11.79 4.87
CA GLN A 175 27.37 -11.79 5.02
C GLN A 175 27.84 -11.97 6.47
N LYS A 176 27.08 -11.46 7.44
CA LYS A 176 27.48 -11.51 8.86
C LYS A 176 26.83 -12.65 9.64
N LEU A 177 25.60 -13.01 9.31
CA LEU A 177 24.85 -13.99 10.08
C LEU A 177 24.70 -15.35 9.37
N GLY A 178 25.07 -15.43 8.07
CA GLY A 178 24.97 -16.65 7.27
C GLY A 178 23.55 -16.92 6.76
N ASP A 179 23.39 -18.08 6.13
CA ASP A 179 22.17 -18.45 5.36
C ASP A 179 20.93 -18.66 6.23
N ASP A 180 21.08 -18.76 7.53
CA ASP A 180 19.98 -18.99 8.47
C ASP A 180 19.38 -17.70 9.05
N PHE A 181 19.90 -16.53 8.68
CA PHE A 181 19.50 -15.27 9.30
C PHE A 181 17.98 -14.99 9.18
N VAL A 182 17.34 -15.42 8.08
CA VAL A 182 15.90 -15.25 7.91
C VAL A 182 15.13 -16.13 8.91
N THR A 183 15.50 -17.41 9.01
CA THR A 183 14.90 -18.34 9.99
C THR A 183 15.09 -17.84 11.42
N GLU A 184 16.29 -17.30 11.72
CA GLU A 184 16.60 -16.70 13.02
C GLU A 184 15.75 -15.45 13.30
N ALA A 185 15.55 -14.56 12.31
CA ALA A 185 14.67 -13.41 12.43
C ALA A 185 13.24 -13.82 12.81
N PHE A 186 12.71 -14.84 12.11
CA PHE A 186 11.37 -15.36 12.41
C PHE A 186 11.28 -16.00 13.80
N ARG A 187 12.32 -16.73 14.23
CA ARG A 187 12.38 -17.30 15.58
C ARG A 187 12.38 -16.23 16.66
N LEU A 188 13.18 -15.18 16.48
CA LEU A 188 13.23 -14.05 17.40
C LEU A 188 11.90 -13.28 17.45
N ALA A 189 11.31 -13.02 16.28
CA ALA A 189 10.03 -12.36 16.16
C ALA A 189 8.89 -13.19 16.81
N GLN A 190 8.88 -14.51 16.60
CA GLN A 190 7.92 -15.43 17.22
C GLN A 190 8.00 -15.39 18.75
N SER A 191 9.23 -15.33 19.29
CA SER A 191 9.45 -15.25 20.75
C SER A 191 9.04 -13.90 21.31
N ALA A 192 9.34 -12.81 20.59
CA ALA A 192 9.06 -11.44 21.06
C ALA A 192 7.61 -11.01 20.86
N ALA A 193 6.94 -11.52 19.80
CA ALA A 193 5.58 -11.15 19.45
C ALA A 193 4.71 -12.40 19.14
N PRO A 194 4.42 -13.24 20.16
CA PRO A 194 3.70 -14.49 19.98
C PRO A 194 2.25 -14.29 19.49
N ASN A 195 1.64 -13.15 19.77
CA ASN A 195 0.26 -12.82 19.40
C ASN A 195 0.12 -12.09 18.05
N THR A 196 1.22 -11.89 17.32
CA THR A 196 1.27 -11.16 16.07
C THR A 196 1.60 -12.10 14.92
N GLN A 197 0.95 -11.97 13.77
CA GLN A 197 1.27 -12.78 12.58
C GLN A 197 2.63 -12.38 11.99
N LEU A 198 3.35 -13.35 11.41
CA LEU A 198 4.71 -13.18 10.91
C LEU A 198 4.77 -13.45 9.41
N TYR A 199 5.23 -12.47 8.63
CA TYR A 199 5.24 -12.51 7.17
C TYR A 199 6.65 -12.29 6.60
N TYR A 200 6.92 -12.96 5.48
CA TYR A 200 8.00 -12.61 4.56
C TYR A 200 7.44 -11.71 3.46
N ASN A 201 8.11 -10.63 3.10
CA ASN A 201 7.66 -9.68 2.08
C ASN A 201 8.73 -9.48 1.00
N ASP A 202 8.34 -9.46 -0.28
CA ASP A 202 9.28 -9.19 -1.39
C ASP A 202 8.52 -8.68 -2.64
N TYR A 203 9.24 -8.00 -3.54
CA TYR A 203 8.76 -7.66 -4.87
C TYR A 203 9.13 -8.76 -5.88
N ASN A 204 8.40 -8.86 -6.98
CA ASN A 204 8.61 -9.84 -8.06
C ASN A 204 8.62 -11.32 -7.61
N ASN A 205 8.25 -11.62 -6.38
CA ASN A 205 8.20 -13.01 -5.90
C ASN A 205 6.98 -13.78 -6.47
N GLU A 206 6.15 -13.15 -7.29
CA GLU A 206 5.22 -13.83 -8.17
C GLU A 206 5.90 -14.41 -9.42
N GLN A 207 7.08 -13.94 -9.80
CA GLN A 207 7.82 -14.44 -10.97
C GLN A 207 8.42 -15.84 -10.71
N PRO A 208 8.46 -16.75 -11.70
CA PRO A 208 8.74 -18.17 -11.47
C PRO A 208 10.03 -18.46 -10.70
N ALA A 209 11.15 -17.83 -11.06
CA ALA A 209 12.44 -18.09 -10.42
C ALA A 209 12.46 -17.60 -8.97
N LYS A 210 12.02 -16.37 -8.72
CA LYS A 210 11.99 -15.79 -7.37
C LYS A 210 10.93 -16.46 -6.50
N ARG A 211 9.78 -16.85 -7.08
CA ARG A 211 8.76 -17.67 -6.41
C ARG A 211 9.35 -19.01 -5.92
N ALA A 212 10.13 -19.70 -6.74
CA ALA A 212 10.77 -20.96 -6.35
C ALA A 212 11.71 -20.75 -5.16
N GLY A 213 12.55 -19.71 -5.18
CA GLY A 213 13.41 -19.34 -4.06
C GLY A 213 12.62 -18.99 -2.79
N CYS A 214 11.54 -18.24 -2.94
CA CYS A 214 10.64 -17.88 -1.83
C CYS A 214 9.98 -19.13 -1.21
N ILE A 215 9.51 -20.08 -2.03
CA ILE A 215 8.96 -21.36 -1.57
C ILE A 215 10.03 -22.16 -0.79
N ALA A 216 11.26 -22.22 -1.30
CA ALA A 216 12.36 -22.90 -0.60
C ALA A 216 12.66 -22.25 0.75
N LEU A 217 12.66 -20.91 0.82
CA LEU A 217 12.86 -20.16 2.06
C LEU A 217 11.72 -20.42 3.08
N ILE A 218 10.47 -20.39 2.65
CA ILE A 218 9.30 -20.69 3.51
C ILE A 218 9.41 -22.12 4.07
N LYS A 219 9.69 -23.11 3.21
CA LYS A 219 9.88 -24.49 3.64
C LYS A 219 11.04 -24.65 4.63
N LYS A 220 12.13 -23.91 4.47
CA LYS A 220 13.26 -23.90 5.41
C LYS A 220 12.85 -23.40 6.79
N ILE A 221 12.07 -22.30 6.84
CA ILE A 221 11.53 -21.76 8.11
C ILE A 221 10.62 -22.79 8.78
N GLN A 222 9.69 -23.38 8.04
CA GLN A 222 8.75 -24.41 8.54
C GLN A 222 9.49 -25.67 9.01
N ALA A 223 10.49 -26.15 8.28
CA ALA A 223 11.29 -27.31 8.65
C ALA A 223 12.10 -27.09 9.95
N ALA A 224 12.44 -25.84 10.26
CA ALA A 224 13.09 -25.48 11.53
C ALA A 224 12.10 -25.38 12.72
N GLY A 225 10.82 -25.71 12.53
CA GLY A 225 9.77 -25.58 13.55
C GLY A 225 9.41 -24.14 13.89
N VAL A 226 9.73 -23.18 13.01
CA VAL A 226 9.49 -21.74 13.21
C VAL A 226 8.23 -21.34 12.47
N ARG A 227 7.40 -20.52 13.09
CA ARG A 227 6.13 -20.05 12.53
C ARG A 227 6.36 -19.02 11.43
N ILE A 228 5.67 -19.21 10.32
CA ILE A 228 5.45 -18.23 9.27
C ILE A 228 3.97 -18.30 8.88
N ASP A 229 3.26 -17.18 8.97
CA ASP A 229 1.81 -17.14 8.77
C ASP A 229 1.44 -16.72 7.34
N GLY A 230 2.37 -16.10 6.63
CA GLY A 230 2.09 -15.68 5.26
C GLY A 230 3.28 -15.12 4.50
N VAL A 231 3.02 -14.82 3.23
CA VAL A 231 3.94 -14.20 2.30
C VAL A 231 3.31 -12.98 1.63
N GLY A 232 4.04 -11.89 1.57
CA GLY A 232 3.69 -10.67 0.85
C GLY A 232 4.25 -10.65 -0.56
N ILE A 233 3.40 -10.33 -1.51
CA ILE A 233 3.75 -9.92 -2.88
C ILE A 233 3.57 -8.40 -2.89
N GLN A 234 4.66 -7.63 -3.05
CA GLN A 234 4.56 -6.16 -3.02
C GLN A 234 3.59 -5.62 -4.07
N GLY A 235 3.68 -6.09 -5.30
CA GLY A 235 2.72 -5.73 -6.35
C GLY A 235 2.98 -4.37 -6.99
N HIS A 236 4.26 -3.99 -7.14
CA HIS A 236 4.71 -2.82 -7.89
C HIS A 236 4.75 -3.13 -9.39
N TRP A 237 3.63 -3.01 -10.05
CA TRP A 237 3.51 -3.38 -11.47
C TRP A 237 3.46 -2.17 -12.40
N HIS A 238 3.54 -2.44 -13.70
CA HIS A 238 3.45 -1.42 -14.75
C HIS A 238 2.15 -1.54 -15.53
N LEU A 239 1.64 -0.40 -15.95
CA LEU A 239 0.45 -0.28 -16.77
C LEU A 239 0.54 -1.18 -18.02
N GLY A 240 -0.43 -2.08 -18.15
CA GLY A 240 -0.52 -3.02 -19.27
C GLY A 240 0.47 -4.19 -19.24
N LYS A 241 1.20 -4.40 -18.13
CA LYS A 241 2.19 -5.48 -18.00
C LYS A 241 1.98 -6.31 -16.72
N ILE A 242 0.74 -6.41 -16.25
CA ILE A 242 0.42 -7.16 -15.04
C ILE A 242 0.55 -8.67 -15.30
N PRO A 243 1.39 -9.41 -14.56
CA PRO A 243 1.64 -10.84 -14.80
C PRO A 243 0.54 -11.71 -14.16
N LEU A 244 -0.72 -11.56 -14.61
CA LEU A 244 -1.88 -12.22 -13.99
C LEU A 244 -1.72 -13.73 -13.83
N LYS A 245 -1.11 -14.41 -14.82
CA LYS A 245 -0.86 -15.84 -14.75
C LYS A 245 0.11 -16.20 -13.62
N ASP A 246 1.22 -15.48 -13.53
CA ASP A 246 2.23 -15.75 -12.50
C ASP A 246 1.71 -15.42 -11.10
N ILE A 247 0.86 -14.37 -10.97
CA ILE A 247 0.15 -14.04 -9.74
C ILE A 247 -0.76 -15.18 -9.33
N GLU A 248 -1.57 -15.71 -10.26
CA GLU A 248 -2.47 -16.82 -9.99
C GLU A 248 -1.72 -18.08 -9.55
N GLU A 249 -0.65 -18.44 -10.25
CA GLU A 249 0.21 -19.56 -9.88
C GLU A 249 0.82 -19.37 -8.48
N SER A 250 1.22 -18.15 -8.13
CA SER A 250 1.77 -17.82 -6.81
C SER A 250 0.73 -17.97 -5.71
N LEU A 251 -0.49 -17.49 -5.93
CA LEU A 251 -1.60 -17.69 -4.99
C LEU A 251 -1.84 -19.18 -4.69
N VAL A 252 -1.81 -20.03 -5.72
CA VAL A 252 -1.98 -21.47 -5.58
C VAL A 252 -0.80 -22.12 -4.84
N GLN A 253 0.43 -21.83 -5.29
CA GLN A 253 1.63 -22.49 -4.77
C GLN A 253 1.95 -22.06 -3.33
N TYR A 254 1.83 -20.78 -2.99
CA TYR A 254 2.04 -20.32 -1.61
C TYR A 254 0.98 -20.84 -0.66
N SER A 255 -0.28 -20.82 -1.06
CA SER A 255 -1.37 -21.36 -0.22
C SER A 255 -1.24 -22.86 0.03
N ALA A 256 -0.65 -23.61 -0.90
CA ALA A 256 -0.37 -25.03 -0.71
C ALA A 256 0.66 -25.31 0.41
N LEU A 257 1.39 -24.30 0.87
CA LEU A 257 2.27 -24.37 2.03
C LEU A 257 1.54 -24.16 3.37
N GLY A 258 0.22 -23.99 3.35
CA GLY A 258 -0.59 -23.74 4.54
C GLY A 258 -0.53 -22.28 5.06
N ILE A 259 -0.06 -21.32 4.25
CA ILE A 259 0.07 -19.91 4.61
C ILE A 259 -0.85 -19.00 3.78
N LYS A 260 -1.08 -17.80 4.26
CA LYS A 260 -1.83 -16.76 3.52
C LYS A 260 -0.93 -15.94 2.60
N VAL A 261 -1.52 -15.39 1.54
CA VAL A 261 -0.87 -14.44 0.64
C VAL A 261 -1.43 -13.05 0.89
N MET A 262 -0.58 -12.04 0.82
CA MET A 262 -0.98 -10.64 0.85
C MET A 262 -0.42 -9.92 -0.36
N PHE A 263 -1.18 -8.93 -0.85
CA PHE A 263 -0.65 -7.90 -1.73
C PHE A 263 -0.35 -6.69 -0.86
N THR A 264 0.94 -6.39 -0.68
CA THR A 264 1.39 -5.55 0.43
C THR A 264 1.64 -4.10 0.07
N GLU A 265 1.92 -3.82 -1.20
CA GLU A 265 2.40 -2.50 -1.65
C GLU A 265 1.85 -2.16 -3.04
N LEU A 266 0.60 -2.56 -3.31
CA LEU A 266 0.00 -2.47 -4.64
C LEU A 266 0.00 -1.04 -5.19
N ASP A 267 0.68 -0.88 -6.31
CA ASP A 267 0.58 0.26 -7.21
C ASP A 267 0.80 -0.16 -8.68
N ILE A 268 0.25 0.62 -9.61
CA ILE A 268 0.42 0.37 -11.05
C ILE A 268 1.09 1.61 -11.66
N GLU A 269 2.40 1.56 -11.82
CA GLU A 269 3.17 2.66 -12.39
C GLU A 269 2.76 2.94 -13.84
N VAL A 270 2.38 4.18 -14.11
CA VAL A 270 1.97 4.62 -15.44
C VAL A 270 3.16 5.09 -16.28
N LEU A 271 4.17 5.65 -15.64
CA LEU A 271 5.34 6.19 -16.30
C LEU A 271 6.37 5.10 -16.59
N GLN A 272 7.07 5.25 -17.70
CA GLN A 272 8.08 4.26 -18.11
C GLN A 272 9.38 4.38 -17.31
N ARG A 273 10.05 3.24 -17.17
CA ARG A 273 11.44 3.10 -16.71
C ARG A 273 12.14 1.99 -17.50
N ASN A 274 13.47 2.00 -17.49
CA ASN A 274 14.30 1.09 -18.29
C ASN A 274 14.76 -0.17 -17.55
N PHE A 275 14.22 -0.44 -16.35
CA PHE A 275 14.52 -1.62 -15.55
C PHE A 275 13.26 -2.20 -14.92
N GLN A 276 13.35 -3.43 -14.44
CA GLN A 276 12.29 -4.15 -13.72
C GLN A 276 12.56 -4.13 -12.21
N GLY A 277 11.52 -4.45 -11.44
CA GLY A 277 11.62 -4.55 -9.97
C GLY A 277 11.45 -3.21 -9.24
N ALA A 278 11.53 -3.25 -7.92
CA ALA A 278 11.30 -2.12 -7.04
C ALA A 278 12.49 -1.81 -6.12
N ASP A 279 13.71 -2.18 -6.53
CA ASP A 279 14.92 -1.90 -5.75
C ASP A 279 15.13 -0.39 -5.61
N VAL A 280 14.91 0.12 -4.40
CA VAL A 280 14.97 1.55 -4.08
C VAL A 280 16.35 2.17 -4.25
N SER A 281 17.41 1.38 -4.43
CA SER A 281 18.76 1.87 -4.72
C SER A 281 18.94 2.31 -6.17
N GLN A 282 18.11 1.80 -7.08
CA GLN A 282 18.18 2.13 -8.50
C GLN A 282 17.71 3.56 -8.77
N ARG A 283 18.39 4.24 -9.68
CA ARG A 283 18.07 5.60 -10.11
C ARG A 283 18.20 5.70 -11.62
N MET A 284 17.48 6.66 -12.21
CA MET A 284 17.60 7.04 -13.60
C MET A 284 17.97 8.51 -13.71
N ASN A 285 18.72 8.86 -14.76
CA ASN A 285 18.97 10.26 -15.07
C ASN A 285 17.66 10.97 -15.46
N ASN A 286 17.48 12.17 -14.97
CA ASN A 286 16.30 12.95 -15.27
C ASN A 286 16.28 13.35 -16.76
N ALA A 287 15.13 13.08 -17.41
CA ALA A 287 14.86 13.53 -18.78
C ALA A 287 13.37 13.90 -18.87
N ALA A 288 13.04 14.92 -19.64
CA ALA A 288 11.67 15.40 -19.84
C ALA A 288 10.74 14.29 -20.35
N SER A 289 11.26 13.35 -21.15
CA SER A 289 10.54 12.17 -21.66
C SER A 289 10.09 11.21 -20.55
N LEU A 290 10.67 11.27 -19.36
CA LEU A 290 10.30 10.43 -18.21
C LEU A 290 9.16 11.01 -17.36
N ASN A 291 8.68 12.21 -17.69
CA ASN A 291 7.51 12.84 -17.08
C ASN A 291 6.55 13.40 -18.16
N PRO A 292 5.99 12.56 -19.03
CA PRO A 292 5.20 12.99 -20.19
C PRO A 292 3.84 13.60 -19.83
N TYR A 293 3.37 13.41 -18.59
CA TYR A 293 2.01 13.82 -18.17
C TYR A 293 2.04 14.71 -16.91
N PRO A 294 2.78 15.84 -16.88
CA PRO A 294 2.92 16.64 -15.67
C PRO A 294 1.61 17.32 -15.24
N ASN A 295 0.69 17.57 -16.19
CA ASN A 295 -0.55 18.31 -15.97
C ASN A 295 -1.82 17.44 -15.92
N GLY A 296 -1.70 16.12 -15.99
CA GLY A 296 -2.83 15.19 -15.95
C GLY A 296 -2.62 13.98 -16.85
N LEU A 297 -3.18 12.84 -16.44
CA LEU A 297 -3.12 11.61 -17.20
C LEU A 297 -4.22 11.60 -18.28
N PRO A 298 -3.91 11.31 -19.56
CA PRO A 298 -4.91 11.19 -20.62
C PRO A 298 -5.99 10.16 -20.28
N ASP A 299 -7.24 10.42 -20.69
CA ASP A 299 -8.40 9.54 -20.42
C ASP A 299 -8.17 8.10 -20.88
N SER A 300 -7.54 7.89 -22.03
CA SER A 300 -7.22 6.56 -22.53
C SER A 300 -6.33 5.75 -21.57
N LEU A 301 -5.37 6.41 -20.91
CA LEU A 301 -4.50 5.78 -19.90
C LEU A 301 -5.23 5.62 -18.56
N GLN A 302 -6.13 6.53 -18.19
CA GLN A 302 -7.03 6.36 -17.04
C GLN A 302 -7.91 5.11 -17.21
N GLN A 303 -8.49 4.90 -18.40
CA GLN A 303 -9.30 3.73 -18.69
C GLN A 303 -8.46 2.44 -18.73
N ARG A 304 -7.23 2.50 -19.24
CA ARG A 304 -6.31 1.37 -19.20
C ARG A 304 -5.96 0.99 -17.77
N LEU A 305 -5.63 1.97 -16.92
CA LEU A 305 -5.37 1.76 -15.50
C LEU A 305 -6.59 1.12 -14.78
N ALA A 306 -7.77 1.61 -15.09
CA ALA A 306 -9.02 1.05 -14.56
C ALA A 306 -9.23 -0.41 -14.98
N SER A 307 -8.91 -0.76 -16.23
CA SER A 307 -8.99 -2.12 -16.74
C SER A 307 -7.99 -3.06 -16.07
N ASP A 308 -6.76 -2.60 -15.85
CA ASP A 308 -5.71 -3.37 -15.17
C ASP A 308 -6.08 -3.65 -13.70
N TYR A 309 -6.58 -2.65 -12.97
CA TYR A 309 -7.10 -2.85 -11.61
C TYR A 309 -8.30 -3.80 -11.58
N ALA A 310 -9.22 -3.70 -12.53
CA ALA A 310 -10.36 -4.61 -12.62
C ALA A 310 -9.91 -6.06 -12.84
N ALA A 311 -8.94 -6.30 -13.72
CA ALA A 311 -8.41 -7.63 -13.97
C ALA A 311 -7.74 -8.22 -12.71
N LEU A 312 -6.96 -7.42 -11.98
CA LEU A 312 -6.37 -7.81 -10.71
C LEU A 312 -7.44 -8.18 -9.66
N PHE A 313 -8.42 -7.31 -9.46
CA PHE A 313 -9.46 -7.56 -8.45
C PHE A 313 -10.37 -8.72 -8.83
N ALA A 314 -10.60 -8.99 -10.11
CA ALA A 314 -11.30 -10.20 -10.57
C ALA A 314 -10.50 -11.46 -10.17
N LEU A 315 -9.18 -11.45 -10.37
CA LEU A 315 -8.30 -12.53 -9.95
C LEU A 315 -8.27 -12.68 -8.41
N PHE A 316 -8.19 -11.59 -7.67
CA PHE A 316 -8.20 -11.62 -6.21
C PHE A 316 -9.51 -12.20 -5.67
N LEU A 317 -10.65 -11.83 -6.23
CA LEU A 317 -11.95 -12.36 -5.85
C LEU A 317 -12.09 -13.86 -6.18
N LYS A 318 -11.52 -14.33 -7.28
CA LYS A 318 -11.47 -15.75 -7.63
C LYS A 318 -10.74 -16.58 -6.57
N HIS A 319 -9.71 -16.00 -5.94
CA HIS A 319 -8.84 -16.65 -4.95
C HIS A 319 -8.93 -16.03 -3.55
N LYS A 320 -10.06 -15.41 -3.20
CA LYS A 320 -10.23 -14.64 -1.97
C LYS A 320 -9.97 -15.43 -0.67
N ASP A 321 -10.19 -16.74 -0.71
CA ASP A 321 -9.91 -17.67 0.39
C ASP A 321 -8.41 -17.78 0.74
N LYS A 322 -7.52 -17.44 -0.21
CA LYS A 322 -6.06 -17.49 -0.07
C LYS A 322 -5.48 -16.15 0.35
N ILE A 323 -6.21 -15.05 0.14
CA ILE A 323 -5.74 -13.69 0.32
C ILE A 323 -6.16 -13.16 1.69
N ALA A 324 -5.20 -12.67 2.48
CA ALA A 324 -5.50 -12.03 3.77
C ALA A 324 -5.83 -10.54 3.61
N ARG A 325 -5.13 -9.83 2.73
CA ARG A 325 -5.32 -8.39 2.49
C ARG A 325 -4.74 -7.93 1.15
N VAL A 326 -5.26 -6.79 0.68
CA VAL A 326 -4.73 -6.00 -0.43
C VAL A 326 -4.45 -4.60 0.09
N THR A 327 -3.20 -4.17 0.08
CA THR A 327 -2.74 -2.87 0.59
C THR A 327 -2.16 -2.05 -0.55
N PHE A 328 -2.69 -0.86 -0.79
CA PHE A 328 -2.16 0.11 -1.75
C PHE A 328 -0.96 0.85 -1.15
N TRP A 329 0.09 1.11 -1.96
CA TRP A 329 1.28 1.79 -1.48
C TRP A 329 1.13 3.32 -1.52
N GLY A 330 0.11 3.80 -0.81
CA GLY A 330 -0.25 5.19 -0.65
C GLY A 330 -1.75 5.44 -0.71
N VAL A 331 -2.18 6.58 -0.16
CA VAL A 331 -3.60 6.97 -0.11
C VAL A 331 -4.05 7.57 -1.43
N ASN A 332 -3.20 8.39 -2.06
CA ASN A 332 -3.51 9.09 -3.31
C ASN A 332 -2.25 9.29 -4.18
N ASP A 333 -2.45 9.63 -5.44
CA ASP A 333 -1.37 9.82 -6.42
C ASP A 333 -0.34 10.87 -5.99
N GLY A 334 -0.73 11.88 -5.22
CA GLY A 334 0.17 12.94 -4.75
C GLY A 334 1.21 12.46 -3.75
N GLN A 335 0.91 11.39 -3.04
CA GLN A 335 1.75 10.83 -1.98
C GLN A 335 2.51 9.57 -2.43
N SER A 336 2.35 9.16 -3.69
CA SER A 336 3.06 8.00 -4.21
C SER A 336 4.58 8.22 -4.22
N TRP A 337 5.32 7.23 -3.72
CA TRP A 337 6.78 7.18 -3.78
C TRP A 337 7.33 7.27 -5.21
N LEU A 338 6.54 6.84 -6.19
CA LEU A 338 6.86 6.89 -7.62
C LEU A 338 6.98 8.31 -8.18
N ASN A 339 6.56 9.33 -7.44
CA ASN A 339 6.84 10.73 -7.79
C ASN A 339 8.30 11.14 -7.51
N GLY A 340 8.98 10.41 -6.60
CA GLY A 340 10.37 10.65 -6.22
C GLY A 340 11.36 9.60 -6.70
N TRP A 341 10.87 8.46 -7.19
CA TRP A 341 11.67 7.32 -7.62
C TRP A 341 11.16 6.77 -8.97
N PRO A 342 12.04 6.29 -9.86
CA PRO A 342 13.50 6.32 -9.81
C PRO A 342 14.09 7.67 -10.19
N VAL A 343 13.24 8.66 -10.56
CA VAL A 343 13.59 10.03 -10.91
C VAL A 343 12.78 11.00 -10.05
N PRO A 344 13.41 11.88 -9.29
CA PRO A 344 12.71 12.90 -8.50
C PRO A 344 11.88 13.86 -9.36
N GLY A 345 10.72 14.29 -8.85
CA GLY A 345 9.87 15.31 -9.47
C GLY A 345 9.00 14.82 -10.63
N ARG A 346 8.84 13.51 -10.81
CA ARG A 346 7.83 12.96 -11.74
C ARG A 346 6.41 13.12 -11.20
N THR A 347 5.45 13.14 -12.11
CA THR A 347 4.02 13.15 -11.81
C THR A 347 3.40 11.81 -12.19
N ASN A 348 3.42 10.84 -11.26
CA ASN A 348 2.87 9.51 -11.48
C ASN A 348 1.41 9.40 -11.02
N TYR A 349 0.66 8.39 -11.52
CA TYR A 349 -0.77 8.23 -11.31
C TYR A 349 -1.15 6.79 -10.94
N PRO A 350 -0.48 6.15 -9.98
CA PRO A 350 -0.57 4.69 -9.80
C PRO A 350 -1.76 4.20 -8.98
N LEU A 351 -2.43 5.08 -8.22
CA LEU A 351 -3.39 4.71 -7.18
C LEU A 351 -4.85 4.94 -7.59
N LEU A 352 -5.78 4.60 -6.69
CA LEU A 352 -7.23 4.70 -6.94
C LEU A 352 -7.80 6.11 -6.73
N PHE A 353 -7.09 6.95 -5.97
CA PHE A 353 -7.47 8.34 -5.70
C PHE A 353 -6.46 9.29 -6.31
N ASP A 354 -6.95 10.38 -6.88
CA ASP A 354 -6.13 11.43 -7.47
C ASP A 354 -5.48 12.33 -6.40
N ARG A 355 -4.70 13.32 -6.83
CA ARG A 355 -4.02 14.29 -5.93
C ARG A 355 -4.97 15.16 -5.11
N ASN A 356 -6.25 15.24 -5.51
CA ASN A 356 -7.30 15.96 -4.80
C ASN A 356 -8.12 15.05 -3.87
N PHE A 357 -7.71 13.77 -3.73
CA PHE A 357 -8.43 12.72 -3.01
C PHE A 357 -9.76 12.31 -3.65
N GLU A 358 -9.97 12.68 -4.92
CA GLU A 358 -11.14 12.26 -5.67
C GLU A 358 -10.94 10.85 -6.26
N PRO A 359 -12.00 10.02 -6.28
CA PRO A 359 -11.91 8.68 -6.82
C PRO A 359 -11.73 8.69 -8.34
N LYS A 360 -10.75 7.97 -8.84
CA LYS A 360 -10.43 7.81 -10.27
C LYS A 360 -11.33 6.75 -10.93
N PRO A 361 -11.36 6.66 -12.27
CA PRO A 361 -12.05 5.58 -12.99
C PRO A 361 -11.69 4.19 -12.47
N ALA A 362 -10.43 3.97 -12.06
CA ALA A 362 -9.95 2.71 -11.48
C ALA A 362 -10.68 2.35 -10.18
N PHE A 363 -10.97 3.31 -9.31
CA PHE A 363 -11.76 3.08 -8.10
C PHE A 363 -13.15 2.50 -8.41
N TYR A 364 -13.87 3.15 -9.31
CA TYR A 364 -15.22 2.71 -9.67
C TYR A 364 -15.19 1.33 -10.35
N LYS A 365 -14.16 1.08 -11.17
CA LYS A 365 -14.04 -0.18 -11.88
C LYS A 365 -13.76 -1.36 -10.94
N VAL A 366 -13.00 -1.14 -9.88
CA VAL A 366 -12.81 -2.12 -8.79
C VAL A 366 -14.13 -2.46 -8.09
N ILE A 367 -14.96 -1.45 -7.80
CA ILE A 367 -16.30 -1.66 -7.19
C ILE A 367 -17.22 -2.46 -8.14
N GLU A 368 -17.31 -2.04 -9.42
CA GLU A 368 -18.11 -2.75 -10.44
C GLU A 368 -17.68 -4.22 -10.58
N THR A 369 -16.38 -4.49 -10.49
CA THR A 369 -15.84 -5.87 -10.57
C THR A 369 -16.38 -6.73 -9.42
N LYS A 370 -16.45 -6.18 -8.21
CA LYS A 370 -17.04 -6.89 -7.07
C LYS A 370 -18.55 -7.09 -7.23
N GLU A 371 -19.26 -6.09 -7.70
CA GLU A 371 -20.71 -6.19 -7.95
C GLU A 371 -21.02 -7.28 -8.98
N LYS A 372 -20.24 -7.32 -10.06
CA LYS A 372 -20.35 -8.37 -11.08
C LYS A 372 -20.10 -9.76 -10.51
N PHE A 373 -19.01 -9.92 -9.77
CA PHE A 373 -18.67 -11.19 -9.12
C PHE A 373 -19.79 -11.71 -8.17
N ASN A 374 -20.48 -10.81 -7.48
CA ASN A 374 -21.59 -11.18 -6.61
C ASN A 374 -22.85 -11.62 -7.36
N LYS A 375 -23.06 -11.14 -8.60
CA LYS A 375 -24.20 -11.51 -9.45
C LYS A 375 -24.00 -12.84 -10.18
N GLU A 376 -22.74 -13.27 -10.34
CA GLU A 376 -22.36 -14.51 -11.02
C GLU A 376 -22.33 -15.73 -10.07
N LYS A 377 -22.56 -15.52 -8.77
CA LYS A 377 -22.70 -16.53 -7.72
C LYS A 377 -24.16 -16.73 -7.34
#